data_8d11c9b28461c6978fe5fee5c8e3ceed
#
_entry.id   8d11c9b28461c6978fe5fee5c8e3ceed
#
_cell.length_a   1.000
_cell.length_b   1.000
_cell.length_c   1.000
_cell.angle_alpha   90.00
_cell.angle_beta   90.00
_cell.angle_gamma   90.00
#
_symmetry.space_group_name_H-M   'P 1'
#
loop_
_entity.id
_entity.type
_entity.pdbx_description
1 polymer ?
#
loop_
_entity_poly.entity_id
_entity_poly.type
_entity_poly.pdbx_seq_one_letter_code
_entity_poly.pdbx_strand_id
1 'polypeptide(L)'
;MKRPSLKLRITGWFALMMFVIEALVLSFLLAVNGTIVTNDPESRLVRVVEHNANRVKYKNRQFRYDDIHYYRNGVYTVLYDADGNALQGTFPAEFAPAQPLPLDGESVRLVDCGDNAYYVYDVRVDMMVGSVWLRATVSA
;
A
#
# COMPACT_ATOMS: atom_id res chain seq x y z
N MET A 1 30.24 -48.39 25.59
CA MET A 1 30.05 -47.01 25.11
C MET A 1 31.16 -46.13 25.69
N LYS A 2 31.95 -45.52 24.85
CA LYS A 2 32.93 -44.52 25.29
C LYS A 2 32.21 -43.24 25.69
N ARG A 3 32.47 -42.72 26.88
CA ARG A 3 31.93 -41.42 27.30
C ARG A 3 32.62 -40.33 26.48
N PRO A 4 31.87 -39.33 25.95
CA PRO A 4 32.49 -38.25 25.21
C PRO A 4 33.46 -37.49 26.09
N SER A 5 34.59 -37.07 25.52
CA SER A 5 35.61 -36.29 26.25
C SER A 5 35.02 -34.94 26.68
N LEU A 6 35.57 -34.34 27.74
CA LEU A 6 35.16 -33.03 28.22
C LEU A 6 35.27 -31.98 27.11
N LYS A 7 36.31 -32.06 26.28
CA LYS A 7 36.48 -31.17 25.10
C LYS A 7 35.31 -31.30 24.12
N LEU A 8 34.85 -32.52 23.84
CA LEU A 8 33.74 -32.75 22.92
C LEU A 8 32.43 -32.18 23.46
N ARG A 9 32.20 -32.30 24.77
CA ARG A 9 31.03 -31.74 25.44
C ARG A 9 31.02 -30.22 25.36
N ILE A 10 32.12 -29.55 25.65
CA ILE A 10 32.26 -28.09 25.58
C ILE A 10 32.08 -27.62 24.13
N THR A 11 32.72 -28.26 23.16
CA THR A 11 32.59 -27.96 21.74
C THR A 11 31.14 -28.12 21.28
N GLY A 12 30.46 -29.19 21.71
CA GLY A 12 29.05 -29.40 21.39
C GLY A 12 28.14 -28.31 21.93
N TRP A 13 28.37 -27.86 23.16
CA TRP A 13 27.65 -26.75 23.74
C TRP A 13 27.88 -25.44 22.99
N PHE A 14 29.13 -25.13 22.62
CA PHE A 14 29.44 -23.97 21.80
C PHE A 14 28.76 -24.01 20.44
N ALA A 15 28.80 -25.15 19.76
CA ALA A 15 28.14 -25.34 18.47
C ALA A 15 26.64 -25.16 18.59
N LEU A 16 26.02 -25.69 19.65
CA LEU A 16 24.59 -25.50 19.91
C LEU A 16 24.24 -24.03 20.14
N MET A 17 25.03 -23.32 20.95
CA MET A 17 24.84 -21.90 21.22
C MET A 17 24.96 -21.06 19.94
N MET A 18 25.97 -21.32 19.11
CA MET A 18 26.15 -20.66 17.83
C MET A 18 24.96 -20.89 16.90
N PHE A 19 24.49 -22.13 16.84
CA PHE A 19 23.30 -22.45 16.01
C PHE A 19 22.04 -21.72 16.47
N VAL A 20 21.83 -21.62 17.78
CA VAL A 20 20.69 -20.88 18.35
C VAL A 20 20.78 -19.39 18.00
N ILE A 21 21.98 -18.81 18.11
CA ILE A 21 22.19 -17.38 17.78
C ILE A 21 21.92 -17.15 16.29
N GLU A 22 22.44 -18.02 15.41
CA GLU A 22 22.18 -17.91 13.96
C GLU A 22 20.71 -18.03 13.63
N ALA A 23 19.99 -18.96 14.26
CA ALA A 23 18.55 -19.11 14.06
C ALA A 23 17.76 -17.86 14.51
N LEU A 24 18.16 -17.25 15.64
CA LEU A 24 17.54 -16.01 16.12
C LEU A 24 17.80 -14.83 15.18
N VAL A 25 19.03 -14.68 14.70
CA VAL A 25 19.40 -13.63 13.73
C VAL A 25 18.60 -13.80 12.43
N LEU A 26 18.53 -15.03 11.91
CA LEU A 26 17.78 -15.32 10.69
C LEU A 26 16.29 -15.04 10.87
N SER A 27 15.70 -15.44 11.99
CA SER A 27 14.30 -15.15 12.31
C SER A 27 14.03 -13.65 12.39
N PHE A 28 14.93 -12.89 13.00
CA PHE A 28 14.84 -11.44 13.08
C PHE A 28 14.91 -10.80 11.69
N LEU A 29 15.85 -11.23 10.83
CA LEU A 29 15.96 -10.73 9.47
C LEU A 29 14.71 -11.01 8.64
N LEU A 30 14.12 -12.19 8.77
CA LEU A 30 12.87 -12.53 8.08
C LEU A 30 11.70 -11.69 8.57
N ALA A 31 11.62 -11.42 9.88
CA ALA A 31 10.59 -10.56 10.45
C ALA A 31 10.73 -9.12 9.96
N VAL A 32 11.94 -8.59 9.91
CA VAL A 32 12.22 -7.23 9.40
C VAL A 32 11.90 -7.13 7.91
N ASN A 33 12.30 -8.11 7.12
CA ASN A 33 11.98 -8.14 5.69
C ASN A 33 10.46 -8.21 5.44
N GLY A 34 9.73 -8.96 6.24
CA GLY A 34 8.27 -9.00 6.18
C GLY A 34 7.65 -7.64 6.47
N THR A 35 8.24 -6.87 7.38
CA THR A 35 7.77 -5.51 7.71
C THR A 35 8.10 -4.51 6.58
N ILE A 36 9.23 -4.68 5.91
CA ILE A 36 9.62 -3.82 4.78
C ILE A 36 8.69 -4.02 3.57
N VAL A 37 8.29 -5.25 3.31
CA VAL A 37 7.35 -5.57 2.21
C VAL A 37 6.00 -4.87 2.40
N THR A 38 5.56 -4.61 3.65
CA THR A 38 4.31 -3.89 3.92
C THR A 38 4.39 -2.38 3.65
N ASN A 39 5.57 -1.84 3.38
CA ASN A 39 5.77 -0.43 3.02
C ASN A 39 5.89 -0.20 1.50
N ASP A 40 5.60 -1.20 0.68
CA ASP A 40 5.56 -1.09 -0.76
C ASP A 40 4.55 0.00 -1.20
N PRO A 41 4.90 0.86 -2.18
CA PRO A 41 4.01 1.90 -2.68
C PRO A 41 2.63 1.40 -3.12
N GLU A 42 2.56 0.26 -3.77
CA GLU A 42 1.28 -0.36 -4.17
C GLU A 42 0.41 -0.70 -2.96
N SER A 43 0.99 -1.28 -1.92
CA SER A 43 0.27 -1.65 -0.70
C SER A 43 -0.25 -0.41 0.03
N ARG A 44 0.53 0.65 0.09
CA ARG A 44 0.11 1.93 0.66
C ARG A 44 -1.06 2.53 -0.12
N LEU A 45 -0.97 2.49 -1.45
CA LEU A 45 -1.98 2.98 -2.35
C LEU A 45 -3.33 2.30 -2.12
N VAL A 46 -3.34 0.98 -2.16
CA VAL A 46 -4.55 0.17 -1.95
C VAL A 46 -5.15 0.43 -0.57
N ARG A 47 -4.31 0.48 0.46
CA ARG A 47 -4.76 0.71 1.83
C ARG A 47 -5.42 2.09 2.01
N VAL A 48 -4.83 3.14 1.45
CA VAL A 48 -5.38 4.49 1.54
C VAL A 48 -6.70 4.58 0.76
N VAL A 49 -6.77 3.99 -0.42
CA VAL A 49 -8.00 4.00 -1.24
C VAL A 49 -9.13 3.25 -0.54
N GLU A 50 -8.86 2.07 0.00
CA GLU A 50 -9.87 1.30 0.75
C GLU A 50 -10.35 2.06 1.98
N HIS A 51 -9.44 2.71 2.70
CA HIS A 51 -9.81 3.54 3.84
C HIS A 51 -10.71 4.69 3.42
N ASN A 52 -10.37 5.40 2.35
CA ASN A 52 -11.15 6.51 1.82
C ASN A 52 -12.51 6.04 1.27
N ALA A 53 -12.56 4.90 0.59
CA ALA A 53 -13.79 4.31 0.08
C ALA A 53 -14.81 4.04 1.19
N ASN A 54 -14.35 3.61 2.37
CA ASN A 54 -15.19 3.39 3.53
C ASN A 54 -15.64 4.68 4.22
N ARG A 55 -15.04 5.82 3.87
CA ARG A 55 -15.36 7.14 4.44
C ARG A 55 -16.35 7.93 3.61
N VAL A 56 -16.65 7.52 2.38
CA VAL A 56 -17.68 8.14 1.57
C VAL A 56 -19.04 7.83 2.18
N LYS A 57 -19.80 8.87 2.50
CA LYS A 57 -21.12 8.75 3.12
C LYS A 57 -22.16 9.53 2.31
N TYR A 58 -23.39 9.03 2.31
CA TYR A 58 -24.54 9.74 1.74
C TYR A 58 -25.47 10.15 2.88
N LYS A 59 -25.64 11.45 3.06
CA LYS A 59 -26.51 12.00 4.10
C LYS A 59 -27.18 13.28 3.60
N ASN A 60 -28.45 13.48 3.97
CA ASN A 60 -29.22 14.67 3.58
C ASN A 60 -29.29 14.91 2.05
N ARG A 61 -29.41 13.83 1.27
CA ARG A 61 -29.45 13.84 -0.22
C ARG A 61 -28.15 14.32 -0.88
N GLN A 62 -27.05 14.34 -0.13
CA GLN A 62 -25.72 14.72 -0.65
C GLN A 62 -24.69 13.69 -0.24
N PHE A 63 -23.72 13.45 -1.12
CA PHE A 63 -22.54 12.70 -0.78
C PHE A 63 -21.68 13.52 0.18
N ARG A 64 -21.29 12.90 1.30
CA ARG A 64 -20.35 13.49 2.24
C ARG A 64 -19.01 12.78 2.13
N TYR A 65 -17.98 13.57 1.89
CA TYR A 65 -16.60 13.12 1.74
C TYR A 65 -15.61 13.98 2.52
N ASP A 66 -16.09 14.63 3.57
CA ASP A 66 -15.26 15.49 4.45
C ASP A 66 -14.21 14.70 5.22
N ASP A 67 -14.47 13.41 5.46
CA ASP A 67 -13.56 12.50 6.18
C ASP A 67 -12.53 11.82 5.26
N ILE A 68 -12.54 12.11 3.98
CA ILE A 68 -11.58 11.55 3.02
C ILE A 68 -10.25 12.25 3.14
N HIS A 69 -9.20 11.46 3.26
CA HIS A 69 -7.84 11.98 3.24
C HIS A 69 -7.34 12.10 1.79
N TYR A 70 -7.36 13.30 1.24
CA TYR A 70 -6.90 13.55 -0.14
C TYR A 70 -5.39 13.51 -0.29
N TYR A 71 -4.66 13.60 0.81
CA TYR A 71 -3.22 13.36 0.88
C TYR A 71 -2.86 12.63 2.17
N ARG A 72 -2.31 11.43 2.04
CA ARG A 72 -1.85 10.65 3.19
C ARG A 72 -0.74 9.68 2.78
N ASN A 73 0.35 9.66 3.55
CA ASN A 73 1.48 8.75 3.35
C ASN A 73 2.06 8.77 1.91
N GLY A 74 2.10 9.96 1.29
CA GLY A 74 2.56 10.12 -0.07
C GLY A 74 1.53 9.76 -1.14
N VAL A 75 0.32 9.38 -0.76
CA VAL A 75 -0.77 9.04 -1.67
C VAL A 75 -1.69 10.23 -1.86
N TYR A 76 -1.89 10.63 -3.12
CA TYR A 76 -2.83 11.67 -3.51
C TYR A 76 -4.13 11.04 -3.97
N THR A 77 -5.26 11.53 -3.50
CA THR A 77 -6.59 11.03 -3.87
C THR A 77 -7.41 12.11 -4.53
N VAL A 78 -8.09 11.77 -5.61
CA VAL A 78 -9.05 12.64 -6.31
C VAL A 78 -10.39 11.94 -6.35
N LEU A 79 -11.44 12.69 -6.03
CA LEU A 79 -12.82 12.22 -6.08
C LEU A 79 -13.47 12.63 -7.40
N TYR A 80 -14.08 11.66 -8.09
CA TYR A 80 -14.82 11.86 -9.33
C TYR A 80 -16.28 11.48 -9.15
N ASP A 81 -17.17 12.15 -9.88
CA ASP A 81 -18.57 11.74 -9.97
C ASP A 81 -18.74 10.54 -10.92
N ALA A 82 -19.99 10.07 -11.09
CA ALA A 82 -20.29 8.95 -11.96
C ALA A 82 -19.97 9.22 -13.44
N ASP A 83 -19.96 10.49 -13.84
CA ASP A 83 -19.67 10.92 -15.21
C ASP A 83 -18.17 11.14 -15.47
N GLY A 84 -17.34 11.00 -14.44
CA GLY A 84 -15.90 11.17 -14.55
C GLY A 84 -15.40 12.60 -14.36
N ASN A 85 -16.22 13.49 -13.82
CA ASN A 85 -15.82 14.86 -13.50
C ASN A 85 -15.19 14.93 -12.12
N ALA A 86 -14.05 15.61 -12.00
CA ALA A 86 -13.37 15.79 -10.73
C ALA A 86 -14.19 16.69 -9.80
N LEU A 87 -14.49 16.19 -8.61
CA LEU A 87 -15.24 16.92 -7.59
C LEU A 87 -14.31 17.58 -6.58
N GLN A 88 -13.30 16.84 -6.11
CA GLN A 88 -12.39 17.31 -5.08
C GLN A 88 -11.09 16.49 -5.11
N GLY A 89 -10.02 17.06 -4.56
CA GLY A 89 -8.72 16.42 -4.46
C GLY A 89 -7.69 16.99 -5.44
N THR A 90 -6.46 16.51 -5.33
CA THR A 90 -5.35 16.98 -6.16
C THR A 90 -4.49 15.80 -6.62
N PHE A 91 -3.81 15.99 -7.74
CA PHE A 91 -2.77 15.10 -8.22
C PHE A 91 -1.39 15.58 -7.78
N PRO A 92 -0.35 14.72 -7.77
CA PRO A 92 1.03 15.18 -7.68
C PRO A 92 1.34 16.20 -8.77
N ALA A 93 2.17 17.20 -8.45
CA ALA A 93 2.47 18.29 -9.39
C ALA A 93 3.07 17.81 -10.72
N GLU A 94 3.80 16.72 -10.69
CA GLU A 94 4.47 16.15 -11.87
C GLU A 94 3.65 15.04 -12.55
N PHE A 95 2.44 14.78 -12.08
CA PHE A 95 1.55 13.78 -12.67
C PHE A 95 0.91 14.34 -13.95
N ALA A 96 1.51 13.98 -15.08
CA ALA A 96 1.06 14.38 -16.41
C ALA A 96 1.14 13.16 -17.35
N PRO A 97 0.14 12.28 -17.35
CA PRO A 97 0.13 11.13 -18.25
C PRO A 97 0.05 11.57 -19.71
N ALA A 98 0.81 10.91 -20.58
CA ALA A 98 0.87 11.23 -22.01
C ALA A 98 -0.45 10.94 -22.73
N GLN A 99 -1.28 10.07 -22.18
CA GLN A 99 -2.59 9.69 -22.74
C GLN A 99 -3.67 9.80 -21.67
N PRO A 100 -4.92 10.07 -22.06
CA PRO A 100 -6.03 10.04 -21.12
C PRO A 100 -6.12 8.70 -20.39
N LEU A 101 -6.29 8.76 -19.07
CA LEU A 101 -6.33 7.59 -18.22
C LEU A 101 -7.78 7.34 -17.79
N PRO A 102 -8.50 6.37 -18.38
CA PRO A 102 -9.87 6.10 -18.02
C PRO A 102 -9.98 5.54 -16.61
N LEU A 103 -11.10 5.79 -15.94
CA LEU A 103 -11.41 5.22 -14.64
C LEU A 103 -11.63 3.71 -14.78
N ASP A 104 -10.85 2.93 -14.06
CA ASP A 104 -10.87 1.47 -14.08
C ASP A 104 -10.60 0.94 -12.68
N GLY A 105 -11.56 0.23 -12.08
CA GLY A 105 -11.49 -0.29 -10.72
C GLY A 105 -10.92 -1.69 -10.59
N GLU A 106 -10.30 -2.25 -11.61
CA GLU A 106 -9.88 -3.65 -11.59
C GLU A 106 -8.52 -3.90 -10.94
N SER A 107 -7.54 -3.03 -11.16
CA SER A 107 -6.17 -3.25 -10.68
C SER A 107 -5.36 -1.96 -10.54
N VAL A 108 -4.26 -2.08 -9.80
CA VAL A 108 -3.24 -1.04 -9.75
C VAL A 108 -2.53 -0.97 -11.10
N ARG A 109 -2.41 0.23 -11.65
CA ARG A 109 -1.76 0.49 -12.92
C ARG A 109 -0.50 1.32 -12.72
N LEU A 110 0.55 0.98 -13.46
CA LEU A 110 1.75 1.79 -13.54
C LEU A 110 1.61 2.78 -14.69
N VAL A 111 1.69 4.06 -14.40
CA VAL A 111 1.57 5.15 -15.38
C VAL A 111 2.91 5.86 -15.50
N ASP A 112 3.41 5.94 -16.72
CA ASP A 112 4.64 6.65 -17.03
C ASP A 112 4.34 8.11 -17.37
N CYS A 113 5.00 9.01 -16.68
CA CYS A 113 4.86 10.46 -16.85
C CYS A 113 6.19 11.10 -17.28
N GLY A 114 6.92 10.48 -18.19
CA GLY A 114 8.24 10.93 -18.64
C GLY A 114 9.33 10.47 -17.70
N ASP A 115 9.95 11.37 -16.96
CA ASP A 115 11.03 11.04 -16.02
C ASP A 115 10.54 10.37 -14.72
N ASN A 116 9.24 10.41 -14.47
CA ASN A 116 8.62 9.87 -13.27
C ASN A 116 7.57 8.82 -13.63
N ALA A 117 7.43 7.81 -12.77
CA ALA A 117 6.38 6.81 -12.86
C ALA A 117 5.52 6.84 -11.60
N TYR A 118 4.24 6.57 -11.77
CA TYR A 118 3.27 6.56 -10.68
C TYR A 118 2.41 5.31 -10.72
N TYR A 119 2.06 4.80 -9.55
CA TYR A 119 1.01 3.81 -9.42
C TYR A 119 -0.33 4.51 -9.25
N VAL A 120 -1.32 4.06 -10.01
CA VAL A 120 -2.68 4.59 -9.98
C VAL A 120 -3.66 3.47 -9.68
N TYR A 121 -4.57 3.71 -8.76
CA TYR A 121 -5.62 2.76 -8.41
C TYR A 121 -6.96 3.49 -8.30
N ASP A 122 -7.94 3.01 -9.04
CA ASP A 122 -9.29 3.57 -9.04
C ASP A 122 -10.25 2.62 -8.34
N VAL A 123 -11.10 3.14 -7.48
CA VAL A 123 -12.15 2.38 -6.80
C VAL A 123 -13.49 3.07 -7.02
N ARG A 124 -14.48 2.29 -7.39
CA ARG A 124 -15.86 2.74 -7.49
C ARG A 124 -16.59 2.45 -6.19
N VAL A 125 -17.22 3.46 -5.63
CA VAL A 125 -18.07 3.34 -4.44
C VAL A 125 -19.53 3.46 -4.89
N ASP A 126 -20.24 2.35 -4.81
CA ASP A 126 -21.67 2.28 -5.17
C ASP A 126 -22.54 2.51 -3.94
N MET A 127 -23.50 3.42 -4.08
CA MET A 127 -24.53 3.69 -3.09
C MET A 127 -25.91 3.59 -3.74
N MET A 128 -26.98 3.48 -2.95
CA MET A 128 -28.34 3.35 -3.44
C MET A 128 -28.76 4.47 -4.40
N VAL A 129 -28.15 5.66 -4.30
CA VAL A 129 -28.50 6.86 -5.04
C VAL A 129 -27.54 7.19 -6.17
N GLY A 130 -26.44 6.47 -6.31
CA GLY A 130 -25.45 6.73 -7.33
C GLY A 130 -24.08 6.18 -6.95
N SER A 131 -23.09 6.46 -7.77
CA SER A 131 -21.71 6.02 -7.55
C SER A 131 -20.74 7.19 -7.67
N VAL A 132 -19.61 7.05 -6.97
CA VAL A 132 -18.47 7.96 -7.07
C VAL A 132 -17.20 7.14 -7.28
N TRP A 133 -16.20 7.76 -7.86
CA TRP A 133 -14.91 7.15 -8.09
C TRP A 133 -13.84 7.84 -7.24
N LEU A 134 -12.95 7.04 -6.68
CA LEU A 134 -11.76 7.52 -6.00
C LEU A 134 -10.55 7.07 -6.81
N ARG A 135 -9.75 8.01 -7.25
CA ARG A 135 -8.47 7.75 -7.93
C ARG A 135 -7.34 8.14 -7.00
N ALA A 136 -6.52 7.18 -6.64
CA ALA A 136 -5.34 7.41 -5.83
C ALA A 136 -4.07 7.24 -6.65
N THR A 137 -3.08 8.08 -6.37
CA THR A 137 -1.81 8.14 -7.09
C THR A 137 -0.67 8.20 -6.09
N VAL A 138 0.34 7.37 -6.29
CA VAL A 138 1.57 7.37 -5.48
C VAL A 138 2.78 7.25 -6.41
N SER A 139 3.88 7.89 -6.05
CA SER A 139 5.14 7.77 -6.77
C SER A 139 5.67 6.33 -6.70
N ALA A 140 6.01 5.81 -7.86
CA ALA A 140 6.57 4.48 -7.99
C ALA A 140 8.02 4.41 -7.47
#